data_fb10960bd2fcb7bfcfb091cdf29411c1
#
_entry.id   fb10960bd2fcb7bfcfb091cdf29411c1
#
_cell.length_a   1.000
_cell.length_b   1.000
_cell.length_c   1.000
_cell.angle_alpha   90.00
_cell.angle_beta   90.00
_cell.angle_gamma   90.00
#
_symmetry.space_group_name_H-M   'P 1'
#
loop_
_entity.id
_entity.type
_entity.pdbx_description
1 polymer ?
#
loop_
_entity_poly.entity_id
_entity_poly.type
_entity_poly.pdbx_seq_one_letter_code
_entity_poly.pdbx_strand_id
1 'polypeptide(L)'
;EGFSGGQDAETDDELRSRLLESYHAVSNGSNAAYYRRLALAQDGVASVQVIQRPRGSGSVDLVIAGEGAAASEDTVRELGELVAQQRELGVDAQVTAAEESPCPVTLELFAGENYAFDDVKTQAEAALRALFGELAVGQPLYIARIIGTVMAVPGVENCRLTAPAADQPGAERSLITLGELTVTKGAEA
;
A
#
# COMPACT_ATOMS: atom_id res chain seq x y z
N GLU A 1 34.39 -19.44 6.92
CA GLU A 1 33.04 -18.86 6.90
C GLU A 1 32.75 -18.44 5.46
N GLY A 2 31.73 -19.04 4.82
CA GLY A 2 31.35 -18.72 3.45
C GLY A 2 30.52 -17.43 3.42
N PHE A 3 30.66 -16.64 2.35
CA PHE A 3 29.80 -15.49 2.10
C PHE A 3 28.37 -15.98 1.87
N SER A 4 27.41 -15.52 2.68
CA SER A 4 25.98 -15.74 2.51
C SER A 4 25.31 -14.39 2.16
N GLY A 5 24.30 -14.42 1.26
CA GLY A 5 23.53 -13.21 0.90
C GLY A 5 23.86 -12.62 -0.47
N GLY A 6 24.56 -13.36 -1.34
CA GLY A 6 24.67 -12.99 -2.76
C GLY A 6 23.31 -13.18 -3.46
N GLN A 7 22.90 -12.22 -4.28
CA GLN A 7 21.81 -12.37 -5.25
C GLN A 7 22.39 -12.76 -6.60
N ASP A 8 21.57 -13.37 -7.46
CA ASP A 8 21.96 -13.67 -8.84
C ASP A 8 22.37 -12.39 -9.60
N ALA A 9 23.24 -12.56 -10.59
CA ALA A 9 23.71 -11.41 -11.39
C ALA A 9 22.53 -10.75 -12.09
N GLU A 10 22.35 -9.46 -11.81
CA GLU A 10 21.33 -8.62 -12.45
C GLU A 10 21.65 -8.43 -13.94
N THR A 11 20.66 -8.35 -14.79
CA THR A 11 20.82 -8.05 -16.22
C THR A 11 21.19 -6.58 -16.45
N ASP A 12 21.76 -6.27 -17.63
CA ASP A 12 22.11 -4.89 -18.00
C ASP A 12 20.91 -3.95 -18.00
N ASP A 13 19.72 -4.44 -18.31
CA ASP A 13 18.49 -3.64 -18.33
C ASP A 13 17.97 -3.40 -16.90
N GLU A 14 18.07 -4.37 -16.00
CA GLU A 14 17.77 -4.21 -14.58
C GLU A 14 18.75 -3.25 -13.91
N LEU A 15 20.06 -3.39 -14.19
CA LEU A 15 21.09 -2.47 -13.71
C LEU A 15 20.83 -1.04 -14.21
N ARG A 16 20.49 -0.89 -15.49
CA ARG A 16 20.18 0.42 -16.08
C ARG A 16 18.94 1.04 -15.42
N SER A 17 17.88 0.25 -15.23
CA SER A 17 16.66 0.70 -14.56
C SER A 17 16.94 1.14 -13.12
N ARG A 18 17.68 0.32 -12.36
CA ARG A 18 18.09 0.64 -10.99
C ARG A 18 18.97 1.88 -10.91
N LEU A 19 19.90 2.05 -11.85
CA LEU A 19 20.74 3.25 -11.93
C LEU A 19 19.90 4.50 -12.25
N LEU A 20 18.99 4.42 -13.22
CA LEU A 20 18.09 5.53 -13.55
C LEU A 20 17.19 5.89 -12.36
N GLU A 21 16.62 4.92 -11.67
CA GLU A 21 15.86 5.14 -10.43
C GLU A 21 16.74 5.80 -9.35
N SER A 22 18.00 5.36 -9.19
CA SER A 22 18.91 5.95 -8.22
C SER A 22 19.25 7.41 -8.55
N TYR A 23 19.39 7.76 -9.83
CA TYR A 23 19.59 9.14 -10.26
C TYR A 23 18.36 10.03 -10.03
N HIS A 24 17.14 9.49 -10.23
CA HIS A 24 15.90 10.19 -9.90
C HIS A 24 15.65 10.28 -8.39
N ALA A 25 16.19 9.34 -7.62
CA ALA A 25 16.11 9.28 -6.17
C ALA A 25 17.28 9.98 -5.45
N VAL A 26 18.09 10.80 -6.13
CA VAL A 26 19.15 11.57 -5.46
C VAL A 26 18.52 12.46 -4.39
N SER A 27 18.63 11.99 -3.17
CA SER A 27 18.18 12.68 -1.98
C SER A 27 19.23 13.76 -1.64
N ASN A 28 18.89 15.01 -1.87
CA ASN A 28 19.75 16.16 -1.55
C ASN A 28 19.39 16.84 -0.21
N GLY A 29 18.71 16.12 0.67
CA GLY A 29 18.35 16.61 2.01
C GLY A 29 17.03 17.38 2.09
N SER A 30 16.52 17.93 0.97
CA SER A 30 15.33 18.81 0.97
C SER A 30 14.24 18.43 -0.03
N ASN A 31 14.40 17.34 -0.78
CA ASN A 31 13.41 16.93 -1.78
C ASN A 31 12.45 15.84 -1.25
N ALA A 32 11.36 15.60 -1.98
CA ALA A 32 10.35 14.59 -1.62
C ALA A 32 10.96 13.18 -1.47
N ALA A 33 11.98 12.84 -2.25
CA ALA A 33 12.67 11.56 -2.18
C ALA A 33 13.41 11.37 -0.84
N TYR A 34 13.99 12.43 -0.31
CA TYR A 34 14.64 12.42 1.01
C TYR A 34 13.62 12.09 2.11
N TYR A 35 12.52 12.84 2.17
CA TYR A 35 11.47 12.62 3.19
C TYR A 35 10.81 11.25 3.03
N ARG A 36 10.58 10.80 1.80
CA ARG A 36 10.05 9.45 1.54
C ARG A 36 10.98 8.37 2.08
N ARG A 37 12.27 8.46 1.79
CA ARG A 37 13.26 7.49 2.28
C ARG A 37 13.36 7.51 3.81
N LEU A 38 13.36 8.69 4.41
CA LEU A 38 13.41 8.86 5.86
C LEU A 38 12.19 8.20 6.54
N ALA A 39 11.00 8.41 5.99
CA ALA A 39 9.77 7.82 6.52
C ALA A 39 9.73 6.30 6.35
N LEU A 40 10.09 5.78 5.16
CA LEU A 40 10.08 4.33 4.90
C LEU A 40 11.19 3.56 5.64
N ALA A 41 12.17 4.25 6.20
CA ALA A 41 13.19 3.63 7.05
C ALA A 41 12.73 3.47 8.51
N GLN A 42 11.60 4.08 8.90
CA GLN A 42 11.04 3.98 10.23
C GLN A 42 10.18 2.73 10.37
N ASP A 43 10.37 1.99 11.47
CA ASP A 43 9.56 0.81 11.77
C ASP A 43 8.08 1.19 11.90
N GLY A 44 7.20 0.34 11.33
CA GLY A 44 5.75 0.58 11.33
C GLY A 44 5.24 1.50 10.22
N VAL A 45 6.11 1.98 9.33
CA VAL A 45 5.71 2.73 8.12
C VAL A 45 5.81 1.84 6.88
N ALA A 46 4.67 1.44 6.33
CA ALA A 46 4.59 0.68 5.08
C ALA A 46 4.44 1.60 3.85
N SER A 47 3.79 2.75 4.01
CA SER A 47 3.65 3.72 2.92
C SER A 47 3.70 5.16 3.41
N VAL A 48 4.10 6.07 2.51
CA VAL A 48 4.16 7.50 2.79
C VAL A 48 3.80 8.30 1.54
N GLN A 49 2.93 9.28 1.72
CA GLN A 49 2.65 10.33 0.73
C GLN A 49 3.31 11.62 1.19
N VAL A 50 4.17 12.18 0.34
CA VAL A 50 4.85 13.46 0.59
C VAL A 50 4.12 14.57 -0.17
N ILE A 51 3.46 15.44 0.58
CA ILE A 51 2.69 16.56 0.04
C ILE A 51 3.56 17.82 0.11
N GLN A 52 3.87 18.36 -1.05
CA GLN A 52 4.71 19.55 -1.14
C GLN A 52 3.86 20.81 -1.08
N ARG A 53 4.30 21.80 -0.30
CA ARG A 53 3.70 23.13 -0.15
C ARG A 53 2.25 23.16 0.35
N PRO A 54 1.83 22.27 1.26
CA PRO A 54 0.43 22.25 1.71
C PRO A 54 0.00 23.54 2.42
N ARG A 55 0.95 24.22 3.05
CA ARG A 55 0.77 25.51 3.75
C ARG A 55 1.52 26.67 3.08
N GLY A 56 1.95 26.50 1.82
CA GLY A 56 2.75 27.48 1.08
C GLY A 56 4.23 27.09 0.94
N SER A 57 5.02 27.99 0.40
CA SER A 57 6.45 27.75 0.14
C SER A 57 7.21 27.39 1.42
N GLY A 58 8.04 26.35 1.36
CA GLY A 58 8.82 25.87 2.50
C GLY A 58 8.06 24.91 3.42
N SER A 59 6.85 24.46 3.07
CA SER A 59 6.11 23.46 3.86
C SER A 59 6.08 22.09 3.18
N VAL A 60 6.10 21.02 3.98
CA VAL A 60 6.03 19.62 3.57
C VAL A 60 5.20 18.85 4.58
N ASP A 61 4.22 18.06 4.11
CA ASP A 61 3.52 17.09 4.94
C ASP A 61 3.90 15.67 4.52
N LEU A 62 4.17 14.85 5.53
CA LEU A 62 4.34 13.42 5.38
C LEU A 62 3.10 12.73 5.95
N VAL A 63 2.31 12.15 5.08
CA VAL A 63 1.14 11.34 5.47
C VAL A 63 1.57 9.88 5.43
N ILE A 64 1.59 9.21 6.59
CA ILE A 64 2.14 7.86 6.73
C ILE A 64 1.07 6.84 7.09
N ALA A 65 1.28 5.62 6.64
CA ALA A 65 0.43 4.48 6.98
C ALA A 65 1.28 3.24 7.26
N GLY A 66 0.77 2.38 8.14
CA GLY A 66 1.23 1.01 8.33
C GLY A 66 0.68 0.08 7.24
N GLU A 67 0.88 -1.22 7.40
CA GLU A 67 0.35 -2.24 6.51
C GLU A 67 -1.18 -2.37 6.70
N GLY A 68 -1.94 -1.94 5.69
CA GLY A 68 -3.40 -2.04 5.66
C GLY A 68 -4.16 -1.20 6.71
N ALA A 69 -3.49 -0.31 7.42
CA ALA A 69 -4.07 0.55 8.45
C ALA A 69 -3.32 1.88 8.57
N ALA A 70 -3.92 2.86 9.23
CA ALA A 70 -3.23 4.09 9.59
C ALA A 70 -1.99 3.80 10.47
N ALA A 71 -0.96 4.64 10.39
CA ALA A 71 0.18 4.55 11.28
C ALA A 71 -0.23 4.84 12.74
N SER A 72 0.43 4.18 13.71
CA SER A 72 0.18 4.41 15.13
C SER A 72 0.59 5.81 15.55
N GLU A 73 -0.01 6.32 16.63
CA GLU A 73 0.38 7.62 17.22
C GLU A 73 1.85 7.64 17.64
N ASP A 74 2.39 6.52 18.12
CA ASP A 74 3.80 6.40 18.48
C ASP A 74 4.70 6.52 17.25
N THR A 75 4.37 5.81 16.16
CA THR A 75 5.10 5.91 14.89
C THR A 75 5.08 7.34 14.33
N VAL A 76 3.94 8.01 14.38
CA VAL A 76 3.81 9.43 13.96
C VAL A 76 4.69 10.34 14.80
N ARG A 77 4.69 10.17 16.13
CA ARG A 77 5.51 10.96 17.05
C ARG A 77 7.00 10.75 16.79
N GLU A 78 7.45 9.50 16.73
CA GLU A 78 8.86 9.16 16.57
C GLU A 78 9.41 9.67 15.24
N LEU A 79 8.66 9.45 14.14
CA LEU A 79 9.05 9.99 12.84
C LEU A 79 9.00 11.53 12.84
N GLY A 80 8.03 12.13 13.53
CA GLY A 80 7.94 13.58 13.68
C GLY A 80 9.17 14.18 14.36
N GLU A 81 9.65 13.56 15.43
CA GLU A 81 10.88 13.96 16.15
C GLU A 81 12.11 13.80 15.25
N LEU A 82 12.22 12.68 14.51
CA LEU A 82 13.32 12.43 13.59
C LEU A 82 13.33 13.46 12.45
N VAL A 83 12.18 13.75 11.86
CA VAL A 83 12.02 14.77 10.80
C VAL A 83 12.39 16.15 11.33
N ALA A 84 11.96 16.51 12.56
CA ALA A 84 12.30 17.79 13.17
C ALA A 84 13.80 17.99 13.38
N GLN A 85 14.53 16.90 13.68
CA GLN A 85 16.00 16.93 13.86
C GLN A 85 16.76 17.01 12.52
N GLN A 86 16.21 16.39 11.45
CA GLN A 86 16.93 16.23 10.19
C GLN A 86 16.44 17.16 9.06
N ARG A 87 15.34 17.89 9.26
CA ARG A 87 14.85 18.85 8.27
C ARG A 87 15.81 20.01 8.08
N GLU A 88 15.81 20.59 6.90
CA GLU A 88 16.57 21.82 6.64
C GLU A 88 16.00 23.02 7.40
N LEU A 89 16.88 23.99 7.64
CA LEU A 89 16.50 25.26 8.25
C LEU A 89 15.46 25.97 7.36
N GLY A 90 14.35 26.40 7.97
CA GLY A 90 13.27 27.10 7.26
C GLY A 90 12.24 26.20 6.58
N VAL A 91 12.36 24.86 6.68
CA VAL A 91 11.32 23.92 6.23
C VAL A 91 10.36 23.63 7.39
N ASP A 92 9.05 23.88 7.14
CA ASP A 92 7.97 23.47 8.02
C ASP A 92 7.47 22.08 7.60
N ALA A 93 8.01 21.03 8.25
CA ALA A 93 7.67 19.64 7.97
C ALA A 93 6.74 19.09 9.07
N GLN A 94 5.62 18.49 8.66
CA GLN A 94 4.66 17.85 9.56
C GLN A 94 4.48 16.38 9.19
N VAL A 95 4.31 15.52 10.20
CA VAL A 95 4.02 14.10 10.04
C VAL A 95 2.62 13.83 10.59
N THR A 96 1.80 13.16 9.82
CA THR A 96 0.42 12.78 10.21
C THR A 96 0.14 11.35 9.77
N ALA A 97 -0.72 10.64 10.52
CA ALA A 97 -1.29 9.39 10.04
C ALA A 97 -2.24 9.63 8.86
N ALA A 98 -2.35 8.64 7.97
CA ALA A 98 -3.35 8.66 6.92
C ALA A 98 -4.76 8.53 7.51
N GLU A 99 -5.74 9.18 6.88
CA GLU A 99 -7.15 8.99 7.18
C GLU A 99 -7.61 7.65 6.57
N GLU A 100 -8.19 6.77 7.39
CA GLU A 100 -8.70 5.50 6.89
C GLU A 100 -10.01 5.70 6.13
N SER A 101 -10.09 5.07 4.95
CA SER A 101 -11.30 5.01 4.13
C SER A 101 -11.72 3.54 3.99
N PRO A 102 -12.55 3.01 4.89
CA PRO A 102 -12.96 1.60 4.86
C PRO A 102 -13.77 1.29 3.61
N CYS A 103 -13.31 0.32 2.81
CA CYS A 103 -13.98 -0.19 1.63
C CYS A 103 -14.60 -1.56 1.94
N PRO A 104 -15.94 -1.68 2.04
CA PRO A 104 -16.57 -2.98 2.21
C PRO A 104 -16.45 -3.80 0.92
N VAL A 105 -16.14 -5.10 1.07
CA VAL A 105 -16.06 -6.03 -0.06
C VAL A 105 -17.08 -7.14 0.12
N THR A 106 -18.02 -7.24 -0.83
CA THR A 106 -19.00 -8.31 -0.87
C THR A 106 -18.93 -8.99 -2.24
N LEU A 107 -18.72 -10.30 -2.23
CA LEU A 107 -18.66 -11.08 -3.47
C LEU A 107 -19.28 -12.45 -3.31
N GLU A 108 -19.81 -12.96 -4.42
CA GLU A 108 -20.18 -14.36 -4.62
C GLU A 108 -19.01 -15.09 -5.28
N LEU A 109 -18.62 -16.24 -4.72
CA LEU A 109 -17.51 -17.06 -5.18
C LEU A 109 -18.02 -18.37 -5.73
N PHE A 110 -17.55 -18.74 -6.93
CA PHE A 110 -17.82 -20.01 -7.58
C PHE A 110 -16.54 -20.84 -7.55
N ALA A 111 -16.56 -21.94 -6.81
CA ALA A 111 -15.44 -22.87 -6.72
C ALA A 111 -15.63 -24.00 -7.72
N GLY A 112 -14.54 -24.43 -8.37
CA GLY A 112 -14.53 -25.57 -9.29
C GLY A 112 -14.86 -26.89 -8.56
N GLU A 113 -15.40 -27.86 -9.31
CA GLU A 113 -15.92 -29.14 -8.78
C GLU A 113 -14.93 -29.93 -7.90
N ASN A 114 -13.62 -29.76 -8.12
CA ASN A 114 -12.57 -30.48 -7.39
C ASN A 114 -12.04 -29.75 -6.14
N TYR A 115 -12.64 -28.63 -5.76
CA TYR A 115 -12.18 -27.80 -4.67
C TYR A 115 -13.25 -27.63 -3.60
N ALA A 116 -12.84 -27.75 -2.33
CA ALA A 116 -13.74 -27.44 -1.23
C ALA A 116 -13.97 -25.91 -1.15
N PHE A 117 -15.24 -25.50 -1.15
CA PHE A 117 -15.60 -24.08 -1.13
C PHE A 117 -14.94 -23.31 0.03
N ASP A 118 -14.93 -23.90 1.23
CA ASP A 118 -14.38 -23.24 2.43
C ASP A 118 -12.86 -22.99 2.32
N ASP A 119 -12.14 -23.89 1.68
CA ASP A 119 -10.70 -23.71 1.44
C ASP A 119 -10.42 -22.58 0.43
N VAL A 120 -11.18 -22.57 -0.67
CA VAL A 120 -11.08 -21.52 -1.70
C VAL A 120 -11.48 -20.17 -1.13
N LYS A 121 -12.57 -20.13 -0.34
CA LYS A 121 -13.01 -18.93 0.36
C LYS A 121 -11.92 -18.37 1.27
N THR A 122 -11.32 -19.23 2.10
CA THR A 122 -10.25 -18.82 3.02
C THR A 122 -9.06 -18.23 2.28
N GLN A 123 -8.65 -18.84 1.16
CA GLN A 123 -7.57 -18.34 0.32
C GLN A 123 -7.94 -17.02 -0.35
N ALA A 124 -9.16 -16.86 -0.84
CA ALA A 124 -9.64 -15.63 -1.45
C ALA A 124 -9.70 -14.48 -0.43
N GLU A 125 -10.17 -14.75 0.78
CA GLU A 125 -10.16 -13.76 1.87
C GLU A 125 -8.73 -13.35 2.25
N ALA A 126 -7.79 -14.30 2.32
CA ALA A 126 -6.39 -14.01 2.60
C ALA A 126 -5.76 -13.17 1.48
N ALA A 127 -6.03 -13.50 0.21
CA ALA A 127 -5.55 -12.74 -0.94
C ALA A 127 -6.10 -11.30 -0.95
N LEU A 128 -7.36 -11.12 -0.59
CA LEU A 128 -7.96 -9.78 -0.47
C LEU A 128 -7.33 -8.98 0.68
N ARG A 129 -7.10 -9.59 1.84
CA ARG A 129 -6.40 -8.92 2.95
C ARG A 129 -4.99 -8.49 2.55
N ALA A 130 -4.26 -9.34 1.83
CA ALA A 130 -2.94 -9.00 1.31
C ALA A 130 -3.01 -7.83 0.32
N LEU A 131 -3.99 -7.85 -0.62
CA LEU A 131 -4.21 -6.76 -1.56
C LEU A 131 -4.39 -5.40 -0.86
N PHE A 132 -5.23 -5.36 0.18
CA PHE A 132 -5.45 -4.13 0.93
C PHE A 132 -4.24 -3.73 1.79
N GLY A 133 -3.44 -4.70 2.26
CA GLY A 133 -2.18 -4.47 2.96
C GLY A 133 -1.12 -3.78 2.10
N GLU A 134 -1.13 -4.04 0.79
CA GLU A 134 -0.21 -3.44 -0.19
C GLU A 134 -0.61 -2.04 -0.67
N LEU A 135 -1.83 -1.57 -0.34
CA LEU A 135 -2.27 -0.26 -0.80
C LEU A 135 -1.48 0.86 -0.13
N ALA A 136 -1.07 1.82 -0.93
CA ALA A 136 -0.37 3.02 -0.45
C ALA A 136 -1.35 4.18 -0.19
N VAL A 137 -0.93 5.13 0.64
CA VAL A 137 -1.64 6.39 0.85
C VAL A 137 -1.83 7.11 -0.50
N GLY A 138 -3.05 7.55 -0.77
CA GLY A 138 -3.41 8.23 -2.01
C GLY A 138 -3.67 7.32 -3.21
N GLN A 139 -3.44 6.01 -3.08
CA GLN A 139 -3.62 5.07 -4.18
C GLN A 139 -5.10 4.75 -4.41
N PRO A 140 -5.60 4.82 -5.67
CA PRO A 140 -6.94 4.36 -5.99
C PRO A 140 -7.02 2.82 -5.98
N LEU A 141 -8.19 2.28 -5.67
CA LEU A 141 -8.50 0.86 -5.78
C LEU A 141 -9.52 0.62 -6.88
N TYR A 142 -9.10 -0.11 -7.91
CA TYR A 142 -9.94 -0.48 -9.03
C TYR A 142 -10.66 -1.81 -8.79
N ILE A 143 -11.94 -1.89 -9.16
CA ILE A 143 -12.73 -3.14 -9.12
C ILE A 143 -12.02 -4.27 -9.85
N ALA A 144 -11.42 -3.98 -11.00
CA ALA A 144 -10.67 -4.95 -11.78
C ALA A 144 -9.52 -5.60 -11.00
N ARG A 145 -8.86 -4.84 -10.09
CA ARG A 145 -7.79 -5.37 -9.24
C ARG A 145 -8.35 -6.33 -8.19
N ILE A 146 -9.50 -6.01 -7.59
CA ILE A 146 -10.19 -6.90 -6.64
C ILE A 146 -10.56 -8.22 -7.32
N ILE A 147 -11.25 -8.14 -8.47
CA ILE A 147 -11.67 -9.32 -9.25
C ILE A 147 -10.45 -10.13 -9.69
N GLY A 148 -9.41 -9.49 -10.22
CA GLY A 148 -8.18 -10.16 -10.66
C GLY A 148 -7.47 -10.89 -9.51
N THR A 149 -7.43 -10.30 -8.31
CA THR A 149 -6.86 -10.93 -7.12
C THR A 149 -7.63 -12.20 -6.73
N VAL A 150 -8.95 -12.14 -6.72
CA VAL A 150 -9.80 -13.31 -6.39
C VAL A 150 -9.68 -14.39 -7.47
N MET A 151 -9.70 -14.02 -8.75
CA MET A 151 -9.60 -14.95 -9.87
C MET A 151 -8.22 -15.63 -9.98
N ALA A 152 -7.19 -15.06 -9.37
CA ALA A 152 -5.86 -15.67 -9.31
C ALA A 152 -5.76 -16.78 -8.24
N VAL A 153 -6.74 -16.92 -7.36
CA VAL A 153 -6.76 -17.96 -6.32
C VAL A 153 -7.04 -19.31 -6.94
N PRO A 154 -6.21 -20.35 -6.67
CA PRO A 154 -6.45 -21.70 -7.19
C PRO A 154 -7.82 -22.25 -6.75
N GLY A 155 -8.56 -22.78 -7.71
CA GLY A 155 -9.90 -23.33 -7.47
C GLY A 155 -11.04 -22.33 -7.59
N VAL A 156 -10.77 -21.06 -7.83
CA VAL A 156 -11.80 -20.10 -8.23
C VAL A 156 -12.10 -20.27 -9.70
N GLU A 157 -13.34 -20.60 -10.02
CA GLU A 157 -13.84 -20.70 -11.39
C GLU A 157 -14.42 -19.35 -11.85
N ASN A 158 -15.13 -18.66 -10.96
CA ASN A 158 -15.69 -17.34 -11.23
C ASN A 158 -15.92 -16.58 -9.92
N CYS A 159 -16.06 -15.25 -10.00
CA CYS A 159 -16.52 -14.43 -8.90
C CYS A 159 -17.42 -13.30 -9.39
N ARG A 160 -18.40 -12.92 -8.59
CA ARG A 160 -19.28 -11.79 -8.84
C ARG A 160 -19.15 -10.80 -7.70
N LEU A 161 -18.51 -9.65 -7.97
CA LEU A 161 -18.38 -8.58 -7.01
C LEU A 161 -19.68 -7.77 -6.93
N THR A 162 -20.22 -7.60 -5.74
CA THR A 162 -21.42 -6.78 -5.47
C THR A 162 -21.05 -5.45 -4.81
N ALA A 163 -20.03 -5.44 -3.97
CA ALA A 163 -19.46 -4.23 -3.37
C ALA A 163 -17.92 -4.31 -3.40
N PRO A 164 -17.23 -3.21 -3.69
CA PRO A 164 -17.76 -1.89 -4.05
C PRO A 164 -18.40 -1.89 -5.45
N ALA A 165 -19.42 -1.02 -5.66
CA ALA A 165 -20.12 -0.89 -6.94
C ALA A 165 -19.35 -0.06 -7.99
N ALA A 166 -18.33 0.68 -7.58
CA ALA A 166 -17.49 1.51 -8.43
C ALA A 166 -16.05 1.53 -7.89
N ASP A 167 -15.12 1.92 -8.77
CA ASP A 167 -13.73 2.16 -8.38
C ASP A 167 -13.65 3.16 -7.24
N GLN A 168 -12.74 2.91 -6.30
CA GLN A 168 -12.53 3.79 -5.15
C GLN A 168 -11.41 4.79 -5.49
N PRO A 169 -11.71 6.09 -5.57
CA PRO A 169 -10.69 7.09 -5.83
C PRO A 169 -9.75 7.21 -4.63
N GLY A 170 -8.46 7.29 -4.92
CA GLY A 170 -7.47 7.64 -3.90
C GLY A 170 -7.58 9.12 -3.53
N ALA A 171 -7.56 9.44 -2.24
CA ALA A 171 -7.43 10.81 -1.77
C ALA A 171 -6.04 11.02 -1.16
N GLU A 172 -5.43 12.16 -1.42
CA GLU A 172 -4.02 12.45 -1.15
C GLU A 172 -3.59 12.17 0.30
N ARG A 173 -4.52 12.26 1.27
CA ARG A 173 -4.27 12.03 2.70
C ARG A 173 -4.93 10.76 3.23
N SER A 174 -5.53 9.94 2.35
CA SER A 174 -6.33 8.79 2.75
C SER A 174 -5.68 7.48 2.33
N LEU A 175 -5.85 6.46 3.17
CA LEU A 175 -5.56 5.07 2.87
C LEU A 175 -6.88 4.32 2.73
N ILE A 176 -7.07 3.63 1.60
CA ILE A 176 -8.21 2.71 1.45
C ILE A 176 -7.88 1.44 2.24
N THR A 177 -8.68 1.15 3.26
CA THR A 177 -8.55 -0.02 4.12
C THR A 177 -9.65 -1.03 3.84
N LEU A 178 -9.42 -2.31 4.16
CA LEU A 178 -10.44 -3.33 4.05
C LEU A 178 -11.50 -3.11 5.15
N GLY A 179 -12.73 -2.84 4.73
CA GLY A 179 -13.88 -2.79 5.63
C GLY A 179 -14.46 -4.17 5.92
N GLU A 180 -15.78 -4.27 5.97
CA GLU A 180 -16.46 -5.56 6.11
C GLU A 180 -16.23 -6.43 4.88
N LEU A 181 -15.74 -7.68 5.09
CA LEU A 181 -15.50 -8.65 4.03
C LEU A 181 -16.56 -9.75 4.10
N THR A 182 -17.38 -9.84 3.08
CA THR A 182 -18.41 -10.89 2.96
C THR A 182 -18.19 -11.71 1.69
N VAL A 183 -17.88 -13.00 1.86
CA VAL A 183 -17.72 -13.96 0.74
C VAL A 183 -18.78 -15.04 0.88
N THR A 184 -19.68 -15.11 -0.10
CA THR A 184 -20.77 -16.11 -0.14
C THR A 184 -20.57 -17.08 -1.29
N LYS A 185 -21.15 -18.28 -1.16
CA LYS A 185 -21.15 -19.25 -2.25
C LYS A 185 -22.12 -18.80 -3.34
N GLY A 186 -21.63 -18.69 -4.57
CA GLY A 186 -22.45 -18.41 -5.72
C GLY A 186 -23.41 -19.57 -6.00
N ALA A 187 -24.66 -19.27 -6.30
CA ALA A 187 -25.59 -20.26 -6.80
C ALA A 187 -25.26 -20.57 -8.27
N GLU A 188 -25.13 -21.85 -8.61
CA GLU A 188 -25.07 -22.27 -10.01
C GLU A 188 -26.35 -21.81 -10.73
N ALA A 189 -26.17 -21.22 -11.92
CA ALA A 189 -27.28 -20.74 -12.74
C ALA A 189 -27.96 -21.86 -13.47
#